data_8dc09e4dc44d682006ec7790526e0d69
#
_entry.id   8dc09e4dc44d682006ec7790526e0d69
#
_cell.length_a   1.000
_cell.length_b   1.000
_cell.length_c   1.000
_cell.angle_alpha   90.00
_cell.angle_beta   90.00
_cell.angle_gamma   90.00
#
_symmetry.space_group_name_H-M   'P 1'
#
loop_
_entity.id
_entity.type
_entity.pdbx_description
1 polymer ?
#
loop_
_entity_poly.entity_id
_entity_poly.type
_entity_poly.pdbx_seq_one_letter_code
_entity_poly.pdbx_strand_id
1 'polypeptide(L)'
;MKIIAGALKGRTLKTLTGPAGYRPAMGKVRESLFSLLEARGVIWAESVVLDLFAGSGSLAFEAVSRGAKKAYLVEKDAKASACIAANAANLGISGQCLVAAEDAIKFAGKKPTEQVSVVFIDPPYAENLLPQTLKNLLRREWLEDGAFVVAEVEKHLRINTEGFEELTLELDRNYGSTRIIIWYKE
;
A
#
# COMPACT_ATOMS: atom_id res chain seq x y z
N MET A 1 1.68 -7.75 14.63
CA MET A 1 1.56 -6.32 14.30
C MET A 1 0.19 -5.83 14.74
N LYS A 2 0.00 -4.52 15.04
CA LYS A 2 -1.33 -3.99 15.45
C LYS A 2 -1.82 -2.92 14.49
N ILE A 3 -3.14 -2.85 14.34
CA ILE A 3 -3.83 -1.73 13.65
C ILE A 3 -3.81 -0.52 14.59
N ILE A 4 -3.50 0.67 14.03
CA ILE A 4 -3.19 1.87 14.81
C ILE A 4 -4.43 2.71 15.09
N ALA A 5 -5.31 2.87 14.09
CA ALA A 5 -6.48 3.74 14.18
C ALA A 5 -7.73 3.11 13.53
N GLY A 6 -8.85 3.82 13.59
CA GLY A 6 -10.11 3.41 12.98
C GLY A 6 -10.89 2.37 13.77
N ALA A 7 -11.88 1.75 13.11
CA ALA A 7 -12.83 0.83 13.72
C ALA A 7 -12.18 -0.45 14.28
N LEU A 8 -11.01 -0.84 13.76
CA LEU A 8 -10.27 -2.03 14.16
C LEU A 8 -9.03 -1.71 15.01
N LYS A 9 -8.93 -0.50 15.56
CA LYS A 9 -7.79 -0.06 16.38
C LYS A 9 -7.45 -1.08 17.47
N GLY A 10 -6.16 -1.39 17.59
CA GLY A 10 -5.62 -2.29 18.60
C GLY A 10 -5.73 -3.78 18.26
N ARG A 11 -6.50 -4.16 17.22
CA ARG A 11 -6.57 -5.55 16.75
C ARG A 11 -5.19 -6.01 16.24
N THR A 12 -4.85 -7.25 16.50
CA THR A 12 -3.55 -7.84 16.16
C THR A 12 -3.65 -8.60 14.85
N LEU A 13 -2.72 -8.31 13.93
CA LEU A 13 -2.50 -9.05 12.70
C LEU A 13 -1.50 -10.18 12.94
N LYS A 14 -1.83 -11.38 12.49
CA LYS A 14 -0.84 -12.47 12.39
C LYS A 14 0.15 -12.14 11.27
N THR A 15 1.43 -12.44 11.49
CA THR A 15 2.49 -12.27 10.50
C THR A 15 3.30 -13.54 10.42
N LEU A 16 3.84 -13.88 9.25
CA LEU A 16 4.70 -15.05 9.07
C LEU A 16 6.09 -14.83 9.68
N THR A 17 6.55 -13.59 9.73
CA THR A 17 7.75 -13.19 10.45
C THR A 17 7.39 -13.01 11.92
N GLY A 18 8.05 -13.75 12.80
CA GLY A 18 7.82 -13.67 14.24
C GLY A 18 8.05 -12.26 14.81
N PRO A 19 7.92 -12.07 16.14
CA PRO A 19 8.01 -10.75 16.80
C PRO A 19 9.28 -9.95 16.50
N ALA A 20 10.36 -10.64 16.08
CA ALA A 20 11.64 -10.03 15.72
C ALA A 20 11.59 -9.13 14.45
N GLY A 21 10.57 -9.26 13.62
CA GLY A 21 10.37 -8.41 12.42
C GLY A 21 9.59 -7.11 12.69
N TYR A 22 8.97 -6.98 13.87
CA TYR A 22 8.22 -5.76 14.21
C TYR A 22 9.14 -4.72 14.84
N ARG A 23 9.40 -3.64 14.10
CA ARG A 23 10.12 -2.47 14.62
C ARG A 23 9.11 -1.41 15.09
N PRO A 24 9.14 -0.94 16.35
CA PRO A 24 8.24 0.13 16.82
C PRO A 24 8.30 1.41 15.96
N ALA A 25 9.48 1.68 15.35
CA ALA A 25 9.66 2.78 14.42
C ALA A 25 8.73 2.68 13.19
N MET A 26 8.50 1.47 12.66
CA MET A 26 7.58 1.26 11.53
C MET A 26 6.13 1.61 11.88
N GLY A 27 5.70 1.41 13.11
CA GLY A 27 4.36 1.82 13.58
C GLY A 27 4.18 3.34 13.54
N LYS A 28 5.18 4.09 14.01
CA LYS A 28 5.16 5.57 13.99
C LYS A 28 5.22 6.11 12.57
N VAL A 29 6.02 5.50 11.69
CA VAL A 29 6.10 5.89 10.26
C VAL A 29 4.75 5.68 9.60
N ARG A 30 4.12 4.52 9.82
CA ARG A 30 2.78 4.22 9.27
C ARG A 30 1.72 5.20 9.80
N GLU A 31 1.69 5.50 11.09
CA GLU A 31 0.79 6.49 11.66
C GLU A 31 0.97 7.88 11.01
N SER A 32 2.22 8.32 10.89
CA SER A 32 2.57 9.58 10.23
C SER A 32 2.15 9.59 8.77
N LEU A 33 2.36 8.49 8.04
CA LEU A 33 1.95 8.35 6.63
C LEU A 33 0.44 8.53 6.46
N PHE A 34 -0.37 7.84 7.26
CA PHE A 34 -1.82 7.94 7.17
C PHE A 34 -2.31 9.35 7.54
N SER A 35 -1.74 9.98 8.57
CA SER A 35 -2.04 11.37 8.91
C SER A 35 -1.66 12.36 7.81
N LEU A 36 -0.56 12.11 7.09
CA LEU A 36 -0.16 12.90 5.94
C LEU A 36 -1.15 12.78 4.77
N LEU A 37 -1.63 11.58 4.49
CA LEU A 37 -2.63 11.34 3.44
C LEU A 37 -3.96 12.03 3.77
N GLU A 38 -4.43 11.92 5.02
CA GLU A 38 -5.64 12.62 5.50
C GLU A 38 -5.51 14.14 5.41
N ALA A 39 -4.35 14.68 5.80
CA ALA A 39 -4.07 16.11 5.69
C ALA A 39 -4.01 16.62 4.23
N ARG A 40 -3.79 15.72 3.27
CA ARG A 40 -3.81 15.98 1.82
C ARG A 40 -5.17 15.74 1.17
N GLY A 41 -6.19 15.42 1.96
CA GLY A 41 -7.55 15.30 1.47
C GLY A 41 -8.01 13.87 1.17
N VAL A 42 -7.24 12.84 1.53
CA VAL A 42 -7.73 11.45 1.40
C VAL A 42 -8.92 11.24 2.33
N ILE A 43 -10.08 10.91 1.73
CA ILE A 43 -11.31 10.56 2.43
C ILE A 43 -11.46 9.04 2.38
N TRP A 44 -11.08 8.35 3.46
CA TRP A 44 -11.08 6.88 3.48
C TRP A 44 -12.44 6.28 3.13
N ALA A 45 -13.55 6.88 3.61
CA ALA A 45 -14.90 6.40 3.31
C ALA A 45 -15.26 6.42 1.81
N GLU A 46 -14.50 7.10 0.99
CA GLU A 46 -14.64 7.14 -0.46
C GLU A 46 -13.60 6.32 -1.19
N SER A 47 -12.54 5.90 -0.48
CA SER A 47 -11.34 5.33 -1.07
C SER A 47 -11.48 3.85 -1.42
N VAL A 48 -10.93 3.50 -2.59
CA VAL A 48 -10.53 2.14 -2.98
C VAL A 48 -9.01 2.08 -2.96
N VAL A 49 -8.45 1.10 -2.25
CA VAL A 49 -7.02 1.00 -1.99
C VAL A 49 -6.42 -0.18 -2.74
N LEU A 50 -5.22 -0.01 -3.29
CA LEU A 50 -4.40 -1.07 -3.87
C LEU A 50 -3.08 -1.17 -3.10
N ASP A 51 -2.84 -2.29 -2.43
CA ASP A 51 -1.60 -2.61 -1.74
C ASP A 51 -0.82 -3.64 -2.57
N LEU A 52 0.13 -3.15 -3.35
CA LEU A 52 1.06 -3.97 -4.11
C LEU A 52 2.25 -4.34 -3.22
N PHE A 53 2.63 -5.60 -3.19
CA PHE A 53 3.61 -6.16 -2.25
C PHE A 53 3.11 -6.18 -0.80
N ALA A 54 1.87 -6.65 -0.59
CA ALA A 54 1.12 -6.45 0.65
C ALA A 54 1.76 -7.09 1.90
N GLY A 55 2.62 -8.11 1.76
CA GLY A 55 3.35 -8.72 2.87
C GLY A 55 2.46 -9.19 4.00
N SER A 56 2.27 -8.39 5.04
CA SER A 56 1.34 -8.66 6.13
C SER A 56 -0.06 -8.07 5.94
N GLY A 57 -0.27 -7.26 4.90
CA GLY A 57 -1.49 -6.51 4.64
C GLY A 57 -1.66 -5.28 5.53
N SER A 58 -0.62 -4.86 6.23
CA SER A 58 -0.75 -3.85 7.29
C SER A 58 -1.20 -2.48 6.82
N LEU A 59 -0.82 -2.05 5.62
CA LEU A 59 -1.23 -0.76 5.06
C LEU A 59 -2.69 -0.81 4.61
N ALA A 60 -3.06 -1.84 3.88
CA ALA A 60 -4.44 -2.04 3.44
C ALA A 60 -5.41 -2.21 4.62
N PHE A 61 -5.06 -3.00 5.64
CA PHE A 61 -5.91 -3.18 6.83
C PHE A 61 -6.04 -1.91 7.66
N GLU A 62 -4.99 -1.09 7.72
CA GLU A 62 -5.06 0.23 8.35
C GLU A 62 -6.03 1.14 7.59
N ALA A 63 -5.97 1.16 6.24
CA ALA A 63 -6.89 1.93 5.40
C ALA A 63 -8.35 1.48 5.60
N VAL A 64 -8.61 0.17 5.56
CA VAL A 64 -9.96 -0.38 5.82
C VAL A 64 -10.44 -0.05 7.23
N SER A 65 -9.56 -0.14 8.23
CA SER A 65 -9.89 0.25 9.61
C SER A 65 -10.28 1.73 9.74
N ARG A 66 -9.70 2.60 8.92
CA ARG A 66 -10.03 4.04 8.85
C ARG A 66 -11.27 4.33 8.00
N GLY A 67 -11.82 3.30 7.35
CA GLY A 67 -13.08 3.41 6.63
C GLY A 67 -13.02 3.16 5.13
N ALA A 68 -11.86 2.77 4.55
CA ALA A 68 -11.77 2.50 3.13
C ALA A 68 -12.84 1.49 2.68
N LYS A 69 -13.50 1.79 1.56
CA LYS A 69 -14.59 0.97 1.02
C LYS A 69 -14.12 -0.42 0.67
N LYS A 70 -12.89 -0.49 0.10
CA LYS A 70 -12.33 -1.70 -0.47
C LYS A 70 -10.82 -1.64 -0.51
N ALA A 71 -10.18 -2.78 -0.38
CA ALA A 71 -8.74 -2.92 -0.56
C ALA A 71 -8.41 -4.16 -1.40
N TYR A 72 -7.58 -3.96 -2.41
CA TYR A 72 -6.90 -5.03 -3.14
C TYR A 72 -5.53 -5.25 -2.50
N LEU A 73 -5.25 -6.48 -2.09
CA LEU A 73 -3.98 -6.87 -1.47
C LEU A 73 -3.30 -7.90 -2.37
N VAL A 74 -2.18 -7.52 -2.94
CA VAL A 74 -1.44 -8.36 -3.89
C VAL A 74 -0.16 -8.84 -3.23
N GLU A 75 0.00 -10.16 -3.13
CA GLU A 75 1.14 -10.80 -2.50
C GLU A 75 1.51 -12.09 -3.25
N LYS A 76 2.75 -12.18 -3.71
CA LYS A 76 3.21 -13.33 -4.51
C LYS A 76 3.43 -14.60 -3.69
N ASP A 77 3.80 -14.47 -2.41
CA ASP A 77 4.00 -15.61 -1.52
C ASP A 77 2.65 -16.20 -1.09
N ALA A 78 2.40 -17.44 -1.45
CA ALA A 78 1.11 -18.11 -1.19
C ALA A 78 0.81 -18.24 0.32
N LYS A 79 1.83 -18.40 1.18
CA LYS A 79 1.65 -18.47 2.63
C LYS A 79 1.31 -17.12 3.22
N ALA A 80 1.99 -16.06 2.75
CA ALA A 80 1.68 -14.69 3.16
C ALA A 80 0.29 -14.28 2.70
N SER A 81 -0.08 -14.55 1.45
CA SER A 81 -1.41 -14.32 0.91
C SER A 81 -2.51 -15.06 1.71
N ALA A 82 -2.31 -16.32 2.05
CA ALA A 82 -3.22 -17.07 2.92
C ALA A 82 -3.32 -16.46 4.34
N CYS A 83 -2.21 -15.96 4.88
CA CYS A 83 -2.18 -15.26 6.18
C CYS A 83 -2.97 -13.95 6.12
N ILE A 84 -2.85 -13.17 5.04
CA ILE A 84 -3.65 -11.96 4.80
C ILE A 84 -5.14 -12.30 4.77
N ALA A 85 -5.54 -13.31 4.01
CA ALA A 85 -6.93 -13.75 3.92
C ALA A 85 -7.50 -14.19 5.29
N ALA A 86 -6.70 -14.94 6.07
CA ALA A 86 -7.06 -15.33 7.42
C ALA A 86 -7.20 -14.13 8.37
N ASN A 87 -6.34 -13.12 8.24
CA ASN A 87 -6.46 -11.87 9.01
C ASN A 87 -7.75 -11.13 8.65
N ALA A 88 -8.07 -10.99 7.36
CA ALA A 88 -9.31 -10.37 6.91
C ALA A 88 -10.55 -11.06 7.49
N ALA A 89 -10.57 -12.41 7.49
CA ALA A 89 -11.64 -13.20 8.08
C ALA A 89 -11.75 -12.99 9.59
N ASN A 90 -10.64 -13.04 10.32
CA ASN A 90 -10.60 -12.83 11.77
C ASN A 90 -11.01 -11.42 12.20
N LEU A 91 -10.82 -10.44 11.33
CA LEU A 91 -11.22 -9.04 11.54
C LEU A 91 -12.67 -8.78 11.12
N GLY A 92 -13.32 -9.72 10.41
CA GLY A 92 -14.68 -9.56 9.90
C GLY A 92 -14.80 -8.65 8.68
N ILE A 93 -13.71 -8.46 7.92
CA ILE A 93 -13.62 -7.54 6.77
C ILE A 93 -13.34 -8.24 5.44
N SER A 94 -13.56 -9.54 5.34
CA SER A 94 -13.33 -10.30 4.08
C SER A 94 -14.11 -9.73 2.89
N GLY A 95 -15.26 -9.13 3.12
CA GLY A 95 -16.06 -8.48 2.06
C GLY A 95 -15.45 -7.20 1.49
N GLN A 96 -14.51 -6.59 2.24
CA GLN A 96 -13.83 -5.36 1.83
C GLN A 96 -12.41 -5.63 1.30
N CYS A 97 -11.84 -6.82 1.54
CA CYS A 97 -10.46 -7.16 1.21
C CYS A 97 -10.42 -8.25 0.13
N LEU A 98 -9.92 -7.88 -1.05
CA LEU A 98 -9.68 -8.82 -2.14
C LEU A 98 -8.19 -9.19 -2.18
N VAL A 99 -7.89 -10.42 -1.81
CA VAL A 99 -6.51 -10.91 -1.74
C VAL A 99 -6.18 -11.65 -3.03
N ALA A 100 -5.13 -11.19 -3.72
CA ALA A 100 -4.61 -11.83 -4.93
C ALA A 100 -3.24 -12.46 -4.64
N ALA A 101 -3.15 -13.79 -4.72
CA ALA A 101 -1.89 -14.52 -4.63
C ALA A 101 -1.15 -14.47 -5.97
N GLU A 102 -0.54 -13.32 -6.30
CA GLU A 102 0.03 -13.03 -7.61
C GLU A 102 1.21 -12.08 -7.51
N ASP A 103 2.04 -12.09 -8.55
CA ASP A 103 3.12 -11.12 -8.74
C ASP A 103 2.56 -9.71 -8.98
N ALA A 104 3.07 -8.72 -8.25
CA ALA A 104 2.58 -7.34 -8.29
C ALA A 104 2.72 -6.68 -9.66
N ILE A 105 3.82 -6.95 -10.40
CA ILE A 105 4.04 -6.41 -11.75
C ILE A 105 3.03 -6.98 -12.74
N LYS A 106 2.76 -8.29 -12.64
CA LYS A 106 1.75 -8.94 -13.48
C LYS A 106 0.36 -8.41 -13.17
N PHE A 107 0.04 -8.25 -11.88
CA PHE A 107 -1.24 -7.72 -11.44
C PHE A 107 -1.45 -6.29 -11.94
N ALA A 108 -0.50 -5.38 -11.71
CA ALA A 108 -0.55 -4.00 -12.20
C ALA A 108 -0.56 -3.91 -13.74
N GLY A 109 -0.10 -4.92 -14.45
CA GLY A 109 -0.16 -5.03 -15.92
C GLY A 109 -1.54 -5.39 -16.48
N LYS A 110 -2.50 -5.75 -15.65
CA LYS A 110 -3.89 -6.04 -16.05
C LYS A 110 -4.70 -4.74 -16.14
N LYS A 111 -5.81 -4.79 -16.88
CA LYS A 111 -6.81 -3.72 -16.81
C LYS A 111 -7.55 -3.83 -15.48
N PRO A 112 -7.72 -2.73 -14.73
CA PRO A 112 -8.49 -2.75 -13.49
C PRO A 112 -9.98 -2.97 -13.73
N THR A 113 -10.67 -3.55 -12.77
CA THR A 113 -12.13 -3.63 -12.74
C THR A 113 -12.76 -2.32 -12.25
N GLU A 114 -12.00 -1.56 -11.48
CA GLU A 114 -12.31 -0.20 -11.01
C GLU A 114 -11.00 0.53 -10.76
N GLN A 115 -11.00 1.85 -10.86
CA GLN A 115 -9.85 2.70 -10.52
C GLN A 115 -9.71 2.79 -9.00
N VAL A 116 -8.51 3.15 -8.56
CA VAL A 116 -8.17 3.23 -7.13
C VAL A 116 -7.71 4.64 -6.77
N SER A 117 -8.05 5.08 -5.56
CA SER A 117 -7.69 6.39 -5.04
C SER A 117 -6.37 6.41 -4.25
N VAL A 118 -5.94 5.27 -3.72
CA VAL A 118 -4.67 5.17 -2.99
C VAL A 118 -3.95 3.88 -3.37
N VAL A 119 -2.69 4.00 -3.76
CA VAL A 119 -1.81 2.85 -4.03
C VAL A 119 -0.64 2.85 -3.06
N PHE A 120 -0.38 1.72 -2.42
CA PHE A 120 0.83 1.46 -1.65
C PHE A 120 1.76 0.53 -2.44
N ILE A 121 3.05 0.88 -2.50
CA ILE A 121 4.09 0.15 -3.21
C ILE A 121 5.29 0.00 -2.26
N ASP A 122 5.44 -1.17 -1.66
CA ASP A 122 6.54 -1.50 -0.75
C ASP A 122 7.30 -2.74 -1.28
N PRO A 123 8.07 -2.59 -2.38
CA PRO A 123 8.73 -3.71 -3.03
C PRO A 123 9.90 -4.22 -2.19
N PRO A 124 10.27 -5.50 -2.33
CA PRO A 124 11.46 -6.02 -1.68
C PRO A 124 12.68 -5.21 -2.09
N TYR A 125 13.53 -4.90 -1.11
CA TYR A 125 14.79 -4.22 -1.34
C TYR A 125 15.68 -5.02 -2.31
N ALA A 126 16.53 -4.34 -3.05
CA ALA A 126 17.39 -4.86 -4.12
C ALA A 126 16.69 -5.21 -5.47
N GLU A 127 15.37 -5.26 -5.53
CA GLU A 127 14.64 -5.39 -6.78
C GLU A 127 14.10 -4.00 -7.18
N ASN A 128 14.65 -3.37 -8.23
CA ASN A 128 14.17 -2.05 -8.67
C ASN A 128 12.83 -2.16 -9.42
N LEU A 129 11.77 -2.56 -8.70
CA LEU A 129 10.45 -2.83 -9.27
C LEU A 129 9.56 -1.57 -9.37
N LEU A 130 9.89 -0.50 -8.66
CA LEU A 130 9.07 0.70 -8.58
C LEU A 130 8.81 1.34 -9.96
N PRO A 131 9.82 1.57 -10.84
CA PRO A 131 9.56 2.20 -12.14
C PRO A 131 8.62 1.38 -13.02
N GLN A 132 8.79 0.05 -13.05
CA GLN A 132 7.92 -0.83 -13.83
C GLN A 132 6.50 -0.88 -13.26
N THR A 133 6.37 -0.83 -11.93
CA THR A 133 5.06 -0.78 -11.26
C THR A 133 4.32 0.51 -11.63
N LEU A 134 4.97 1.67 -11.49
CA LEU A 134 4.40 2.98 -11.85
C LEU A 134 3.98 3.01 -13.33
N LYS A 135 4.85 2.56 -14.23
CA LYS A 135 4.56 2.48 -15.66
C LYS A 135 3.32 1.63 -15.95
N ASN A 136 3.17 0.50 -15.27
CA ASN A 136 1.99 -0.36 -15.45
C ASN A 136 0.72 0.29 -14.91
N LEU A 137 0.78 0.91 -13.72
CA LEU A 137 -0.36 1.60 -13.12
C LEU A 137 -0.91 2.70 -14.03
N LEU A 138 -0.03 3.55 -14.57
CA LEU A 138 -0.41 4.62 -15.51
C LEU A 138 -0.95 4.04 -16.82
N ARG A 139 -0.17 3.18 -17.48
CA ARG A 139 -0.55 2.60 -18.79
C ARG A 139 -1.86 1.83 -18.76
N ARG A 140 -2.23 1.26 -17.62
CA ARG A 140 -3.44 0.45 -17.44
C ARG A 140 -4.59 1.22 -16.83
N GLU A 141 -4.39 2.51 -16.56
CA GLU A 141 -5.42 3.40 -16.00
C GLU A 141 -5.95 2.91 -14.65
N TRP A 142 -5.04 2.42 -13.78
CA TRP A 142 -5.40 2.00 -12.43
C TRP A 142 -5.81 3.15 -11.52
N LEU A 143 -5.21 4.34 -11.74
CA LEU A 143 -5.36 5.49 -10.87
C LEU A 143 -6.53 6.36 -11.33
N GLU A 144 -7.41 6.71 -10.42
CA GLU A 144 -8.38 7.78 -10.65
C GLU A 144 -7.69 9.16 -10.59
N ASP A 145 -8.31 10.20 -11.12
CA ASP A 145 -7.84 11.58 -10.94
C ASP A 145 -7.94 11.93 -9.46
N GLY A 146 -6.92 12.55 -8.92
CA GLY A 146 -6.82 12.77 -7.48
C GLY A 146 -6.22 11.63 -6.67
N ALA A 147 -5.80 10.53 -7.32
CA ALA A 147 -5.21 9.39 -6.61
C ALA A 147 -3.83 9.70 -6.03
N PHE A 148 -3.54 9.10 -4.87
CA PHE A 148 -2.23 9.11 -4.25
C PHE A 148 -1.48 7.80 -4.48
N VAL A 149 -0.22 7.90 -4.88
CA VAL A 149 0.71 6.77 -4.97
C VAL A 149 1.79 6.93 -3.92
N VAL A 150 1.87 5.98 -3.01
CA VAL A 150 2.83 5.96 -1.91
C VAL A 150 3.82 4.84 -2.14
N ALA A 151 5.10 5.19 -2.25
CA ALA A 151 6.16 4.20 -2.32
C ALA A 151 7.04 4.24 -1.07
N GLU A 152 7.34 3.06 -0.53
CA GLU A 152 8.37 2.83 0.46
C GLU A 152 9.57 2.15 -0.22
N VAL A 153 10.73 2.81 -0.21
CA VAL A 153 11.92 2.34 -0.92
C VAL A 153 13.18 2.53 -0.09
N GLU A 154 14.27 1.94 -0.53
CA GLU A 154 15.59 2.18 0.06
C GLU A 154 15.99 3.65 -0.08
N LYS A 155 16.61 4.21 0.97
CA LYS A 155 17.01 5.61 1.06
C LYS A 155 17.83 6.10 -0.14
N HIS A 156 18.66 5.24 -0.72
CA HIS A 156 19.59 5.61 -1.80
C HIS A 156 19.10 5.23 -3.19
N LEU A 157 17.87 4.70 -3.32
CA LEU A 157 17.32 4.35 -4.62
C LEU A 157 17.20 5.60 -5.50
N ARG A 158 17.83 5.55 -6.68
CA ARG A 158 17.64 6.57 -7.70
C ARG A 158 16.38 6.26 -8.49
N ILE A 159 15.44 7.17 -8.49
CA ILE A 159 14.20 7.04 -9.24
C ILE A 159 14.29 7.96 -10.44
N ASN A 160 14.22 7.39 -11.64
CA ASN A 160 14.00 8.18 -12.84
C ASN A 160 12.49 8.45 -12.94
N THR A 161 12.14 9.73 -13.02
CA THR A 161 10.74 10.20 -13.12
C THR A 161 10.33 10.49 -14.58
N GLU A 162 11.18 10.26 -15.56
CA GLU A 162 10.83 10.38 -16.97
C GLU A 162 9.69 9.39 -17.33
N GLY A 163 8.65 9.88 -17.97
CA GLY A 163 7.48 9.10 -18.35
C GLY A 163 6.42 8.95 -17.25
N PHE A 164 6.51 9.78 -16.19
CA PHE A 164 5.52 9.84 -15.10
C PHE A 164 4.98 11.26 -14.93
N GLU A 165 4.84 12.00 -16.05
CA GLU A 165 4.43 13.41 -16.07
C GLU A 165 3.03 13.63 -15.48
N GLU A 166 2.19 12.58 -15.46
CA GLU A 166 0.86 12.59 -14.80
C GLU A 166 0.94 12.53 -13.26
N LEU A 167 2.14 12.30 -12.70
CA LEU A 167 2.35 12.17 -11.26
C LEU A 167 3.13 13.36 -10.71
N THR A 168 2.46 14.24 -9.99
CA THR A 168 3.09 15.34 -9.27
C THR A 168 3.68 14.86 -7.95
N LEU A 169 4.95 15.19 -7.69
CA LEU A 169 5.64 14.81 -6.46
C LEU A 169 5.15 15.66 -5.27
N GLU A 170 4.52 15.01 -4.29
CA GLU A 170 3.98 15.64 -3.09
C GLU A 170 4.90 15.53 -1.86
N LEU A 171 5.62 14.44 -1.75
CA LEU A 171 6.54 14.19 -0.65
C LEU A 171 7.69 13.29 -1.10
N ASP A 172 8.88 13.64 -0.61
CA ASP A 172 10.07 12.79 -0.70
C ASP A 172 10.87 12.95 0.59
N ARG A 173 10.77 11.97 1.49
CA ARG A 173 11.37 12.07 2.82
C ARG A 173 11.97 10.76 3.31
N ASN A 174 13.14 10.89 3.94
CA ASN A 174 13.82 9.76 4.58
C ASN A 174 13.34 9.56 6.03
N TYR A 175 13.09 8.29 6.38
CA TYR A 175 12.76 7.81 7.71
C TYR A 175 13.75 6.69 8.08
N GLY A 176 14.88 7.07 8.67
CA GLY A 176 15.98 6.13 8.95
C GLY A 176 16.61 5.57 7.68
N SER A 177 16.51 4.26 7.47
CA SER A 177 16.98 3.57 6.26
C SER A 177 15.96 3.55 5.12
N THR A 178 14.73 3.94 5.39
CA THR A 178 13.59 3.94 4.46
C THR A 178 13.34 5.33 3.91
N ARG A 179 12.93 5.42 2.67
CA ARG A 179 12.48 6.64 2.00
C ARG A 179 11.02 6.47 1.59
N ILE A 180 10.17 7.41 2.02
CA ILE A 180 8.77 7.48 1.63
C ILE A 180 8.63 8.55 0.55
N ILE A 181 7.99 8.17 -0.54
CA ILE A 181 7.69 9.07 -1.64
C ILE A 181 6.18 9.02 -1.87
N ILE A 182 5.58 10.18 -2.03
CA ILE A 182 4.15 10.32 -2.32
C ILE A 182 4.00 11.13 -3.60
N TRP A 183 3.28 10.60 -4.55
CA TRP A 183 2.83 11.32 -5.74
C TRP A 183 1.31 11.46 -5.72
N TYR A 184 0.86 12.49 -6.39
CA TYR A 184 -0.53 12.79 -6.67
C TYR A 184 -0.77 12.72 -8.18
N LYS A 185 -1.83 12.08 -8.62
CA LYS A 185 -2.24 12.07 -10.03
C LYS A 185 -3.17 13.26 -10.29
N GLU A 186 -2.78 14.11 -11.24
CA GLU A 186 -3.59 15.24 -11.71
C GLU A 186 -4.77 14.76 -12.57
#